data_86d44ef44d4a5d4313835ed08207b1e8
#
_entry.id   86d44ef44d4a5d4313835ed08207b1e8
#
_cell.length_a   1.000
_cell.length_b   1.000
_cell.length_c   1.000
_cell.angle_alpha   90.00
_cell.angle_beta   90.00
_cell.angle_gamma   90.00
#
_symmetry.space_group_name_H-M   'P 1'
#
loop_
_entity.id
_entity.type
_entity.pdbx_description
1 polymer ?
#
loop_
_entity_poly.entity_id
_entity_poly.type
_entity_poly.pdbx_seq_one_letter_code
_entity_poly.pdbx_strand_id
1 'polypeptide(L)'
;SVDTIERLARRVIASPHVVEVHAQDQPQQWTSRELLEVEQRFIASLAMRASETIPPSIVESILASRTDLGGDQRAAVQAMASSDAAVGVLVGPAGTGKTHTIDAIRAVYEASGVAMRGAAPSARAAIELAASTGMTTGTLHSLLAGYERGTDVPAPGTILVIDEAGMADIRTLTQAVSTHLQLGGKVLLAGDHHQLPEIGAGGGFAYAALHAQTVAELTVN
;
A
#
# COMPACT_ATOMS: atom_id res chain seq x y z
N SER A 1 22.44 -3.24 35.98
CA SER A 1 23.40 -4.33 35.79
C SER A 1 22.90 -5.26 34.67
N VAL A 2 23.76 -6.08 34.10
CA VAL A 2 23.40 -7.10 33.09
C VAL A 2 22.30 -8.00 33.63
N ASP A 3 22.43 -8.46 34.88
CA ASP A 3 21.43 -9.32 35.54
C ASP A 3 20.03 -8.68 35.60
N THR A 4 19.95 -7.36 35.70
CA THR A 4 18.63 -6.66 35.67
C THR A 4 18.01 -6.69 34.29
N ILE A 5 18.82 -6.52 33.25
CA ILE A 5 18.34 -6.58 31.85
C ILE A 5 17.87 -8.00 31.50
N GLU A 6 18.65 -9.02 31.85
CA GLU A 6 18.28 -10.41 31.63
C GLU A 6 16.98 -10.80 32.33
N ARG A 7 16.83 -10.38 33.60
CA ARG A 7 15.61 -10.63 34.37
C ARG A 7 14.37 -9.96 33.72
N LEU A 8 14.54 -8.71 33.27
CA LEU A 8 13.45 -8.01 32.54
C LEU A 8 13.12 -8.70 31.21
N ALA A 9 14.13 -9.07 30.43
CA ALA A 9 13.94 -9.79 29.17
C ALA A 9 13.19 -11.10 29.39
N ARG A 10 13.58 -11.93 30.36
CA ARG A 10 12.87 -13.17 30.70
C ARG A 10 11.40 -12.94 31.10
N ARG A 11 11.14 -11.85 31.85
CA ARG A 11 9.74 -11.50 32.21
C ARG A 11 8.92 -11.07 31.00
N VAL A 12 9.51 -10.32 30.05
CA VAL A 12 8.84 -9.91 28.81
C VAL A 12 8.53 -11.15 27.96
N ILE A 13 9.51 -12.02 27.75
CA ILE A 13 9.36 -13.26 26.96
C ILE A 13 8.30 -14.19 27.58
N ALA A 14 8.22 -14.27 28.92
CA ALA A 14 7.21 -15.07 29.61
C ALA A 14 5.81 -14.44 29.62
N SER A 15 5.63 -13.25 29.05
CA SER A 15 4.31 -12.60 28.97
C SER A 15 3.38 -13.33 28.01
N PRO A 16 2.08 -13.49 28.33
CA PRO A 16 1.10 -14.09 27.40
C PRO A 16 0.86 -13.25 26.14
N HIS A 17 1.33 -11.99 26.13
CA HIS A 17 1.26 -11.09 24.97
C HIS A 17 2.43 -11.24 23.99
N VAL A 18 3.43 -12.07 24.32
CA VAL A 18 4.60 -12.30 23.50
C VAL A 18 4.49 -13.68 22.86
N VAL A 19 4.83 -13.75 21.59
CA VAL A 19 4.83 -14.98 20.77
C VAL A 19 6.23 -15.19 20.25
N GLU A 20 6.71 -16.42 20.34
CA GLU A 20 7.95 -16.82 19.70
C GLU A 20 7.70 -17.02 18.19
N VAL A 21 8.59 -16.47 17.38
CA VAL A 21 8.54 -16.58 15.93
C VAL A 21 9.77 -17.36 15.46
N HIS A 22 9.52 -18.41 14.67
CA HIS A 22 10.57 -19.21 14.07
C HIS A 22 10.73 -18.86 12.61
N ALA A 23 11.86 -18.27 12.24
CA ALA A 23 12.27 -18.10 10.85
C ALA A 23 13.40 -19.08 10.57
N GLN A 24 13.38 -19.69 9.37
CA GLN A 24 14.40 -20.63 8.94
C GLN A 24 15.78 -19.95 8.95
N ASP A 25 16.78 -20.55 9.60
CA ASP A 25 18.16 -20.04 9.72
C ASP A 25 18.33 -18.68 10.45
N GLN A 26 17.35 -18.29 11.25
CA GLN A 26 17.43 -17.07 12.08
C GLN A 26 17.49 -17.41 13.57
N PRO A 27 18.17 -16.59 14.41
CA PRO A 27 18.10 -16.76 15.84
C PRO A 27 16.66 -16.61 16.34
N GLN A 28 16.39 -17.24 17.48
CA GLN A 28 15.09 -17.17 18.15
C GLN A 28 14.62 -15.71 18.29
N GLN A 29 13.41 -15.40 17.78
CA GLN A 29 12.84 -14.08 17.77
C GLN A 29 11.50 -14.07 18.49
N TRP A 30 11.11 -12.93 19.02
CA TRP A 30 9.83 -12.74 19.69
C TRP A 30 9.12 -11.50 19.15
N THR A 31 7.83 -11.59 19.00
CA THR A 31 6.96 -10.46 18.62
C THR A 31 5.78 -10.35 19.59
N SER A 32 5.07 -9.24 19.55
CA SER A 32 3.80 -9.16 20.28
C SER A 32 2.69 -9.89 19.50
N ARG A 33 1.77 -10.51 20.22
CA ARG A 33 0.57 -11.13 19.62
C ARG A 33 -0.21 -10.13 18.78
N GLU A 34 -0.36 -8.91 19.27
CA GLU A 34 -1.01 -7.82 18.56
C GLU A 34 -0.35 -7.52 17.21
N LEU A 35 1.00 -7.43 17.18
CA LEU A 35 1.71 -7.17 15.94
C LEU A 35 1.54 -8.33 14.94
N LEU A 36 1.63 -9.57 15.41
CA LEU A 36 1.39 -10.75 14.58
C LEU A 36 -0.02 -10.73 13.96
N GLU A 37 -1.04 -10.36 14.73
CA GLU A 37 -2.42 -10.24 14.23
C GLU A 37 -2.57 -9.10 13.20
N VAL A 38 -1.82 -8.00 13.35
CA VAL A 38 -1.77 -6.91 12.36
C VAL A 38 -1.16 -7.41 11.06
N GLU A 39 -0.01 -8.08 11.12
CA GLU A 39 0.67 -8.64 9.96
C GLU A 39 -0.19 -9.68 9.25
N GLN A 40 -0.84 -10.57 9.99
CA GLN A 40 -1.76 -11.57 9.41
C GLN A 40 -2.94 -10.91 8.69
N ARG A 41 -3.51 -9.85 9.25
CA ARG A 41 -4.58 -9.09 8.57
C ARG A 41 -4.09 -8.43 7.30
N PHE A 42 -2.88 -7.86 7.31
CA PHE A 42 -2.28 -7.30 6.12
C PHE A 42 -2.11 -8.35 5.02
N ILE A 43 -1.52 -9.49 5.35
CA ILE A 43 -1.33 -10.63 4.44
C ILE A 43 -2.67 -11.11 3.87
N ALA A 44 -3.69 -11.24 4.72
CA ALA A 44 -5.02 -11.63 4.27
C ALA A 44 -5.63 -10.60 3.28
N SER A 45 -5.37 -9.31 3.48
CA SER A 45 -5.80 -8.26 2.56
C SER A 45 -5.18 -8.40 1.17
N LEU A 46 -3.91 -8.83 1.07
CA LEU A 46 -3.23 -9.05 -0.22
C LEU A 46 -3.82 -10.21 -1.03
N ALA A 47 -4.49 -11.14 -0.37
CA ALA A 47 -5.14 -12.29 -1.01
C ALA A 47 -6.58 -11.98 -1.48
N MET A 48 -7.15 -10.84 -1.09
CA MET A 48 -8.53 -10.46 -1.44
C MET A 48 -8.65 -10.12 -2.93
N ARG A 49 -9.86 -10.36 -3.48
CA ARG A 49 -10.21 -9.99 -4.85
C ARG A 49 -11.33 -8.97 -4.84
N ALA A 50 -11.31 -8.09 -5.85
CA ALA A 50 -12.40 -7.17 -6.14
C ALA A 50 -13.25 -7.73 -7.29
N SER A 51 -14.50 -7.30 -7.35
CA SER A 51 -15.46 -7.82 -8.33
C SER A 51 -15.34 -7.18 -9.72
N GLU A 52 -14.63 -6.06 -9.84
CA GLU A 52 -14.64 -5.25 -11.05
C GLU A 52 -13.23 -5.09 -11.64
N THR A 53 -13.15 -5.30 -12.96
CA THR A 53 -11.99 -4.98 -13.80
C THR A 53 -12.39 -3.93 -14.84
N ILE A 54 -11.42 -3.16 -15.31
CA ILE A 54 -11.66 -2.12 -16.32
C ILE A 54 -11.75 -2.78 -17.71
N PRO A 55 -12.72 -2.40 -18.55
CA PRO A 55 -12.81 -2.89 -19.92
C PRO A 55 -11.51 -2.62 -20.69
N PRO A 56 -10.94 -3.63 -21.39
CA PRO A 56 -9.69 -3.48 -22.14
C PRO A 56 -9.70 -2.30 -23.12
N SER A 57 -10.83 -2.02 -23.76
CA SER A 57 -10.98 -0.92 -24.72
C SER A 57 -10.73 0.46 -24.10
N ILE A 58 -11.08 0.66 -22.83
CA ILE A 58 -10.81 1.90 -22.11
C ILE A 58 -9.30 2.01 -21.81
N VAL A 59 -8.70 0.93 -21.34
CA VAL A 59 -7.25 0.89 -21.06
C VAL A 59 -6.46 1.20 -22.33
N GLU A 60 -6.78 0.54 -23.44
CA GLU A 60 -6.12 0.74 -24.73
C GLU A 60 -6.29 2.19 -25.24
N SER A 61 -7.49 2.76 -25.14
CA SER A 61 -7.77 4.13 -25.55
C SER A 61 -6.93 5.14 -24.76
N ILE A 62 -6.87 5.02 -23.45
CA ILE A 62 -6.06 5.90 -22.60
C ILE A 62 -4.58 5.71 -22.90
N LEU A 63 -4.09 4.48 -22.98
CA LEU A 63 -2.70 4.21 -23.32
C LEU A 63 -2.31 4.73 -24.70
N ALA A 64 -3.21 4.70 -25.69
CA ALA A 64 -2.95 5.27 -27.00
C ALA A 64 -2.75 6.81 -26.95
N SER A 65 -3.48 7.49 -26.08
CA SER A 65 -3.35 8.95 -25.88
C SER A 65 -2.13 9.39 -25.06
N ARG A 66 -1.61 8.48 -24.25
CA ARG A 66 -0.47 8.75 -23.33
C ARG A 66 0.85 8.31 -23.98
N THR A 67 1.31 9.08 -24.98
CA THR A 67 2.59 8.81 -25.68
C THR A 67 3.84 9.12 -24.87
N ASP A 68 3.66 9.77 -23.74
CA ASP A 68 4.66 10.18 -22.76
C ASP A 68 5.08 9.04 -21.78
N LEU A 69 4.36 7.92 -21.77
CA LEU A 69 4.65 6.77 -20.91
C LEU A 69 5.72 5.85 -21.51
N GLY A 70 6.70 5.47 -20.68
CA GLY A 70 7.65 4.41 -21.00
C GLY A 70 7.01 3.01 -21.07
N GLY A 71 7.74 2.05 -21.56
CA GLY A 71 7.22 0.68 -21.76
C GLY A 71 6.80 0.00 -20.46
N ASP A 72 7.59 0.13 -19.40
CA ASP A 72 7.32 -0.39 -18.06
C ASP A 72 6.14 0.32 -17.40
N GLN A 73 6.02 1.64 -17.57
CA GLN A 73 4.88 2.43 -17.09
C GLN A 73 3.58 1.99 -17.76
N ARG A 74 3.59 1.78 -19.09
CA ARG A 74 2.43 1.26 -19.84
C ARG A 74 2.02 -0.14 -19.36
N ALA A 75 3.00 -1.01 -19.16
CA ALA A 75 2.75 -2.35 -18.63
C ALA A 75 2.16 -2.30 -17.20
N ALA A 76 2.65 -1.37 -16.36
CA ALA A 76 2.11 -1.16 -15.02
C ALA A 76 0.65 -0.69 -15.06
N VAL A 77 0.31 0.30 -15.90
CA VAL A 77 -1.08 0.76 -16.08
C VAL A 77 -1.97 -0.39 -16.51
N GLN A 78 -1.56 -1.18 -17.49
CA GLN A 78 -2.32 -2.32 -17.99
C GLN A 78 -2.51 -3.38 -16.90
N ALA A 79 -1.46 -3.74 -16.18
CA ALA A 79 -1.53 -4.73 -15.10
C ALA A 79 -2.50 -4.31 -13.99
N MET A 80 -2.42 -3.05 -13.53
CA MET A 80 -3.30 -2.53 -12.47
C MET A 80 -4.76 -2.45 -12.88
N ALA A 81 -5.03 -2.01 -14.12
CA ALA A 81 -6.39 -1.86 -14.62
C ALA A 81 -7.07 -3.20 -14.93
N SER A 82 -6.30 -4.21 -15.38
CA SER A 82 -6.84 -5.52 -15.77
C SER A 82 -6.93 -6.50 -14.61
N SER A 83 -6.39 -6.17 -13.45
CA SER A 83 -6.33 -7.07 -12.29
C SER A 83 -7.63 -7.06 -11.50
N ASP A 84 -8.06 -8.24 -11.06
CA ASP A 84 -9.11 -8.44 -10.07
C ASP A 84 -8.58 -8.45 -8.62
N ALA A 85 -7.27 -8.30 -8.40
CA ALA A 85 -6.70 -8.17 -7.06
C ALA A 85 -7.25 -6.92 -6.36
N ALA A 86 -7.66 -7.07 -5.10
CA ALA A 86 -8.13 -5.95 -4.29
C ALA A 86 -6.98 -5.01 -3.87
N VAL A 87 -5.75 -5.53 -3.84
CA VAL A 87 -4.53 -4.76 -3.56
C VAL A 87 -3.53 -4.95 -4.71
N GLY A 88 -3.19 -3.86 -5.39
CA GLY A 88 -2.10 -3.79 -6.35
C GLY A 88 -0.88 -3.10 -5.76
N VAL A 89 0.31 -3.40 -6.27
CA VAL A 89 1.58 -2.83 -5.79
C VAL A 89 2.38 -2.27 -6.98
N LEU A 90 2.74 -1.00 -6.88
CA LEU A 90 3.60 -0.31 -7.83
C LEU A 90 4.95 -0.02 -7.16
N VAL A 91 5.96 -0.72 -7.58
CA VAL A 91 7.34 -0.57 -7.08
C VAL A 91 8.14 0.28 -8.04
N GLY A 92 8.93 1.20 -7.52
CA GLY A 92 9.87 1.94 -8.34
C GLY A 92 10.75 2.88 -7.52
N PRO A 93 12.05 2.94 -7.79
CA PRO A 93 12.96 3.91 -7.19
C PRO A 93 12.53 5.37 -7.41
N ALA A 94 13.17 6.29 -6.71
CA ALA A 94 12.96 7.72 -6.98
C ALA A 94 13.33 8.04 -8.44
N GLY A 95 12.52 8.86 -9.10
CA GLY A 95 12.79 9.30 -10.49
C GLY A 95 12.31 8.33 -11.59
N THR A 96 11.75 7.16 -11.27
CA THR A 96 11.19 6.21 -12.28
C THR A 96 9.84 6.63 -12.84
N GLY A 97 9.27 7.74 -12.38
CA GLY A 97 7.97 8.21 -12.83
C GLY A 97 6.78 7.52 -12.17
N LYS A 98 6.91 7.04 -10.91
CA LYS A 98 5.78 6.46 -10.14
C LYS A 98 4.55 7.34 -10.18
N THR A 99 4.68 8.62 -9.83
CA THR A 99 3.54 9.56 -9.78
C THR A 99 2.93 9.78 -11.15
N HIS A 100 3.75 9.78 -12.22
CA HIS A 100 3.30 9.85 -13.59
C HIS A 100 2.50 8.60 -14.02
N THR A 101 2.95 7.43 -13.58
CA THR A 101 2.23 6.17 -13.77
C THR A 101 0.92 6.14 -12.98
N ILE A 102 0.93 6.63 -11.74
CA ILE A 102 -0.29 6.76 -10.92
C ILE A 102 -1.31 7.68 -11.60
N ASP A 103 -0.88 8.80 -12.18
CA ASP A 103 -1.77 9.70 -12.93
C ASP A 103 -2.37 9.01 -14.17
N ALA A 104 -1.60 8.19 -14.88
CA ALA A 104 -2.10 7.41 -15.99
C ALA A 104 -3.10 6.31 -15.55
N ILE A 105 -2.84 5.64 -14.44
CA ILE A 105 -3.77 4.69 -13.81
C ILE A 105 -5.07 5.42 -13.44
N ARG A 106 -4.97 6.63 -12.83
CA ARG A 106 -6.12 7.47 -12.51
C ARG A 106 -6.96 7.77 -13.74
N ALA A 107 -6.34 8.18 -14.85
CA ALA A 107 -7.05 8.48 -16.08
C ALA A 107 -7.85 7.28 -16.60
N VAL A 108 -7.35 6.06 -16.48
CA VAL A 108 -8.06 4.83 -16.85
C VAL A 108 -9.26 4.60 -15.95
N TYR A 109 -9.11 4.69 -14.63
CA TYR A 109 -10.22 4.46 -13.71
C TYR A 109 -11.30 5.55 -13.82
N GLU A 110 -10.94 6.82 -13.96
CA GLU A 110 -11.87 7.92 -14.17
C GLU A 110 -12.65 7.79 -15.49
N ALA A 111 -11.99 7.37 -16.57
CA ALA A 111 -12.66 7.09 -17.85
C ALA A 111 -13.69 5.95 -17.73
N SER A 112 -13.56 5.11 -16.72
CA SER A 112 -14.50 4.04 -16.38
C SER A 112 -15.56 4.47 -15.35
N GLY A 113 -15.56 5.73 -14.92
CA GLY A 113 -16.47 6.25 -13.91
C GLY A 113 -16.08 5.87 -12.46
N VAL A 114 -14.87 5.36 -12.24
CA VAL A 114 -14.35 4.96 -10.92
C VAL A 114 -13.54 6.09 -10.32
N ALA A 115 -13.93 6.54 -9.13
CA ALA A 115 -13.21 7.58 -8.41
C ALA A 115 -11.90 7.05 -7.82
N MET A 116 -10.87 7.92 -7.78
CA MET A 116 -9.61 7.65 -7.09
C MET A 116 -9.31 8.74 -6.06
N ARG A 117 -8.70 8.35 -4.96
CA ARG A 117 -8.21 9.25 -3.92
C ARG A 117 -6.82 8.82 -3.47
N GLY A 118 -6.06 9.77 -2.92
CA GLY A 118 -4.69 9.53 -2.49
C GLY A 118 -4.52 9.63 -0.97
N ALA A 119 -3.53 8.91 -0.46
CA ALA A 119 -3.01 9.10 0.89
C ALA A 119 -1.49 8.89 0.88
N ALA A 120 -0.81 9.48 1.87
CA ALA A 120 0.61 9.28 2.08
C ALA A 120 0.95 9.31 3.58
N PRO A 121 2.10 8.76 4.00
CA PRO A 121 2.53 8.80 5.40
C PRO A 121 2.77 10.21 5.94
N SER A 122 3.20 11.14 5.08
CA SER A 122 3.50 12.52 5.46
C SER A 122 2.62 13.54 4.72
N ALA A 123 2.42 14.71 5.33
CA ALA A 123 1.69 15.81 4.71
C ALA A 123 2.40 16.33 3.43
N ARG A 124 3.73 16.32 3.41
CA ARG A 124 4.51 16.73 2.25
C ARG A 124 4.25 15.80 1.07
N ALA A 125 4.37 14.48 1.27
CA ALA A 125 4.11 13.50 0.22
C ALA A 125 2.65 13.56 -0.28
N ALA A 126 1.68 13.79 0.61
CA ALA A 126 0.28 13.96 0.23
C ALA A 126 0.07 15.20 -0.65
N ILE A 127 0.73 16.34 -0.35
CA ILE A 127 0.67 17.55 -1.18
C ILE A 127 1.33 17.32 -2.54
N GLU A 128 2.47 16.66 -2.59
CA GLU A 128 3.18 16.33 -3.83
C GLU A 128 2.34 15.40 -4.72
N LEU A 129 1.70 14.39 -4.14
CA LEU A 129 0.77 13.50 -4.84
C LEU A 129 -0.44 14.27 -5.39
N ALA A 130 -1.05 15.16 -4.59
CA ALA A 130 -2.17 16.01 -5.03
C ALA A 130 -1.78 16.89 -6.20
N ALA A 131 -0.64 17.58 -6.10
CA ALA A 131 -0.17 18.50 -7.12
C ALA A 131 0.11 17.81 -8.46
N SER A 132 0.59 16.57 -8.42
CA SER A 132 0.99 15.82 -9.61
C SER A 132 -0.16 15.08 -10.27
N THR A 133 -1.19 14.70 -9.51
CA THR A 133 -2.29 13.84 -10.01
C THR A 133 -3.65 14.54 -10.00
N GLY A 134 -3.80 15.67 -9.32
CA GLY A 134 -5.09 16.32 -9.14
C GLY A 134 -6.07 15.59 -8.23
N MET A 135 -5.70 14.45 -7.64
CA MET A 135 -6.56 13.69 -6.73
C MET A 135 -6.76 14.43 -5.40
N THR A 136 -7.91 14.21 -4.76
CA THR A 136 -8.07 14.53 -3.34
C THR A 136 -7.15 13.63 -2.52
N THR A 137 -6.23 14.24 -1.78
CA THR A 137 -5.22 13.51 -0.99
C THR A 137 -5.17 14.00 0.46
N GLY A 138 -4.68 13.14 1.34
CA GLY A 138 -4.43 13.45 2.74
C GLY A 138 -3.36 12.57 3.34
N THR A 139 -3.03 12.78 4.61
CA THR A 139 -2.19 11.82 5.32
C THR A 139 -2.97 10.56 5.68
N LEU A 140 -2.28 9.42 5.84
CA LEU A 140 -2.91 8.18 6.32
C LEU A 140 -3.69 8.41 7.62
N HIS A 141 -3.12 9.18 8.56
CA HIS A 141 -3.80 9.50 9.81
C HIS A 141 -5.07 10.33 9.60
N SER A 142 -5.05 11.35 8.71
CA SER A 142 -6.24 12.15 8.41
C SER A 142 -7.33 11.33 7.71
N LEU A 143 -6.93 10.42 6.82
CA LEU A 143 -7.82 9.48 6.15
C LEU A 143 -8.54 8.58 7.15
N LEU A 144 -7.78 7.91 8.02
CA LEU A 144 -8.33 7.02 9.05
C LEU A 144 -9.27 7.75 10.02
N ALA A 145 -8.85 8.93 10.47
CA ALA A 145 -9.69 9.76 11.32
C ALA A 145 -10.99 10.23 10.62
N GLY A 146 -10.98 10.43 9.31
CA GLY A 146 -12.16 10.70 8.49
C GLY A 146 -13.10 9.50 8.41
N TYR A 147 -12.55 8.30 8.22
CA TYR A 147 -13.32 7.05 8.20
C TYR A 147 -13.97 6.78 9.56
N GLU A 148 -13.22 6.89 10.65
CA GLU A 148 -13.73 6.68 12.03
C GLU A 148 -14.87 7.63 12.40
N ARG A 149 -14.77 8.89 11.97
CA ARG A 149 -15.81 9.89 12.21
C ARG A 149 -16.98 9.81 11.23
N GLY A 150 -16.88 9.01 10.17
CA GLY A 150 -17.87 8.98 9.09
C GLY A 150 -17.96 10.27 8.28
N THR A 151 -16.95 11.15 8.36
CA THR A 151 -16.94 12.45 7.67
C THR A 151 -16.32 12.41 6.29
N ASP A 152 -15.57 11.37 5.96
CA ASP A 152 -14.84 11.23 4.70
C ASP A 152 -14.86 9.77 4.20
N VAL A 153 -16.05 9.16 4.20
CA VAL A 153 -16.26 7.79 3.74
C VAL A 153 -16.37 7.79 2.22
N PRO A 154 -15.52 7.05 1.50
CA PRO A 154 -15.58 7.00 0.04
C PRO A 154 -16.80 6.22 -0.45
N ALA A 155 -17.24 6.50 -1.66
CA ALA A 155 -18.22 5.66 -2.33
C ALA A 155 -17.65 4.23 -2.56
N PRO A 156 -18.48 3.18 -2.52
CA PRO A 156 -18.05 1.84 -2.86
C PRO A 156 -17.39 1.82 -4.27
N GLY A 157 -16.35 1.00 -4.43
CA GLY A 157 -15.57 0.93 -5.67
C GLY A 157 -14.47 1.98 -5.81
N THR A 158 -14.39 3.01 -4.93
CA THR A 158 -13.31 4.01 -4.96
C THR A 158 -11.94 3.33 -4.79
N ILE A 159 -10.96 3.78 -5.58
CA ILE A 159 -9.57 3.33 -5.46
C ILE A 159 -8.82 4.24 -4.48
N LEU A 160 -8.16 3.65 -3.50
CA LEU A 160 -7.21 4.34 -2.62
C LEU A 160 -5.78 4.11 -3.10
N VAL A 161 -5.09 5.17 -3.47
CA VAL A 161 -3.64 5.15 -3.70
C VAL A 161 -2.94 5.51 -2.41
N ILE A 162 -2.02 4.67 -1.94
CA ILE A 162 -1.12 4.98 -0.84
C ILE A 162 0.28 5.14 -1.42
N ASP A 163 0.72 6.39 -1.58
CA ASP A 163 2.07 6.69 -2.06
C ASP A 163 3.05 6.72 -0.89
N GLU A 164 4.33 6.45 -1.19
CA GLU A 164 5.40 6.26 -0.19
C GLU A 164 5.02 5.21 0.89
N ALA A 165 4.32 4.15 0.46
CA ALA A 165 3.80 3.12 1.37
C ALA A 165 4.90 2.40 2.18
N GLY A 166 6.14 2.36 1.65
CA GLY A 166 7.30 1.83 2.36
C GLY A 166 7.70 2.63 3.61
N MET A 167 7.21 3.86 3.77
CA MET A 167 7.46 4.71 4.94
C MET A 167 6.36 4.63 6.00
N ALA A 168 5.29 3.89 5.75
CA ALA A 168 4.18 3.72 6.69
C ALA A 168 4.45 2.56 7.65
N ASP A 169 4.22 2.78 8.94
CA ASP A 169 4.24 1.66 9.89
C ASP A 169 3.15 0.64 9.57
N ILE A 170 3.40 -0.63 9.87
CA ILE A 170 2.52 -1.74 9.48
C ILE A 170 1.12 -1.62 10.10
N ARG A 171 0.96 -1.03 11.28
CA ARG A 171 -0.35 -0.87 11.92
C ARG A 171 -1.21 0.12 11.15
N THR A 172 -0.66 1.30 10.86
CA THR A 172 -1.34 2.35 10.10
C THR A 172 -1.65 1.89 8.68
N LEU A 173 -0.67 1.23 8.01
CA LEU A 173 -0.85 0.69 6.67
C LEU A 173 -1.95 -0.37 6.64
N THR A 174 -1.91 -1.34 7.56
CA THR A 174 -2.92 -2.40 7.65
C THR A 174 -4.30 -1.84 7.93
N GLN A 175 -4.41 -0.88 8.84
CA GLN A 175 -5.69 -0.24 9.15
C GLN A 175 -6.26 0.48 7.93
N ALA A 176 -5.45 1.26 7.21
CA ALA A 176 -5.88 1.98 6.01
C ALA A 176 -6.33 1.01 4.91
N VAL A 177 -5.53 -0.02 4.62
CA VAL A 177 -5.85 -1.05 3.61
C VAL A 177 -7.12 -1.79 3.99
N SER A 178 -7.17 -2.40 5.19
CA SER A 178 -8.29 -3.24 5.59
C SER A 178 -9.60 -2.46 5.69
N THR A 179 -9.58 -1.23 6.25
CA THR A 179 -10.79 -0.40 6.33
C THR A 179 -11.28 0.00 4.94
N HIS A 180 -10.39 0.40 4.03
CA HIS A 180 -10.79 0.79 2.68
C HIS A 180 -11.38 -0.39 1.89
N LEU A 181 -10.81 -1.59 2.02
CA LEU A 181 -11.36 -2.81 1.41
C LEU A 181 -12.73 -3.18 1.99
N GLN A 182 -12.94 -3.02 3.30
CA GLN A 182 -14.24 -3.23 3.96
C GLN A 182 -15.32 -2.25 3.46
N LEU A 183 -14.92 -1.06 3.03
CA LEU A 183 -15.80 -0.08 2.39
C LEU A 183 -16.09 -0.40 0.91
N GLY A 184 -15.61 -1.53 0.40
CA GLY A 184 -15.84 -2.00 -0.96
C GLY A 184 -14.92 -1.36 -2.01
N GLY A 185 -13.81 -0.75 -1.60
CA GLY A 185 -12.83 -0.16 -2.50
C GLY A 185 -11.71 -1.12 -2.91
N LYS A 186 -10.77 -0.63 -3.73
CA LYS A 186 -9.48 -1.25 -4.05
C LYS A 186 -8.34 -0.39 -3.49
N VAL A 187 -7.16 -0.96 -3.34
CA VAL A 187 -5.97 -0.24 -2.88
C VAL A 187 -4.82 -0.42 -3.87
N LEU A 188 -4.14 0.68 -4.20
CA LEU A 188 -2.87 0.70 -4.90
C LEU A 188 -1.79 1.19 -3.93
N LEU A 189 -0.87 0.30 -3.56
CA LEU A 189 0.31 0.65 -2.80
C LEU A 189 1.41 1.06 -3.76
N ALA A 190 1.97 2.25 -3.58
CA ALA A 190 3.11 2.72 -4.37
C ALA A 190 4.28 3.07 -3.45
N GLY A 191 5.50 2.75 -3.88
CA GLY A 191 6.67 3.03 -3.06
C GLY A 191 7.95 2.44 -3.63
N ASP A 192 8.99 2.54 -2.84
CA ASP A 192 10.31 1.97 -3.11
C ASP A 192 10.72 1.12 -1.90
N HIS A 193 10.86 -0.18 -2.08
CA HIS A 193 11.23 -1.11 -1.00
C HIS A 193 12.73 -1.10 -0.67
N HIS A 194 13.55 -0.36 -1.46
CA HIS A 194 14.96 -0.15 -1.20
C HIS A 194 15.25 1.14 -0.42
N GLN A 195 14.24 2.01 -0.23
CA GLN A 195 14.39 3.19 0.63
C GLN A 195 14.46 2.78 2.11
N LEU A 196 14.97 3.71 2.95
CA LEU A 196 15.11 3.48 4.38
C LEU A 196 13.77 3.03 4.97
N PRO A 197 13.78 1.91 5.74
CA PRO A 197 12.58 1.44 6.42
C PRO A 197 12.07 2.49 7.42
N GLU A 198 10.79 2.46 7.69
CA GLU A 198 10.14 3.27 8.71
C GLU A 198 10.74 3.08 10.12
N ILE A 199 10.54 4.08 10.99
CA ILE A 199 10.95 4.06 12.42
C ILE A 199 9.96 3.25 13.27
N GLY A 200 9.50 2.11 12.81
CA GLY A 200 8.50 1.30 13.50
C GLY A 200 8.57 -0.17 13.11
N ALA A 201 7.59 -0.95 13.50
CA ALA A 201 7.41 -2.29 12.96
C ALA A 201 7.06 -2.15 11.48
N GLY A 202 7.99 -2.51 10.61
CA GLY A 202 7.94 -2.28 9.18
C GLY A 202 7.92 -3.52 8.33
N GLY A 203 8.16 -3.33 7.04
CA GLY A 203 8.27 -4.43 6.08
C GLY A 203 6.96 -4.79 5.37
N GLY A 204 5.83 -4.16 5.73
CA GLY A 204 4.55 -4.45 5.08
C GLY A 204 4.57 -4.20 3.58
N PHE A 205 5.09 -3.05 3.13
CA PHE A 205 5.22 -2.76 1.70
C PHE A 205 6.22 -3.71 1.00
N ALA A 206 7.38 -3.98 1.62
CA ALA A 206 8.36 -4.91 1.07
C ALA A 206 7.78 -6.33 0.94
N TYR A 207 6.99 -6.77 1.93
CA TYR A 207 6.27 -8.04 1.85
C TYR A 207 5.23 -8.03 0.72
N ALA A 208 4.46 -6.95 0.59
CA ALA A 208 3.47 -6.80 -0.49
C ALA A 208 4.13 -6.80 -1.87
N ALA A 209 5.27 -6.16 -2.04
CA ALA A 209 6.03 -6.14 -3.29
C ALA A 209 6.48 -7.54 -3.74
N LEU A 210 6.69 -8.48 -2.80
CA LEU A 210 7.10 -9.85 -3.10
C LEU A 210 5.91 -10.83 -3.25
N HIS A 211 4.76 -10.55 -2.63
CA HIS A 211 3.70 -11.54 -2.44
C HIS A 211 2.30 -11.11 -2.90
N ALA A 212 2.10 -9.83 -3.27
CA ALA A 212 0.81 -9.40 -3.80
C ALA A 212 0.51 -10.08 -5.15
N GLN A 213 -0.77 -10.27 -5.45
CA GLN A 213 -1.21 -10.92 -6.69
C GLN A 213 -0.92 -10.07 -7.93
N THR A 214 -0.85 -8.75 -7.77
CA THR A 214 -0.54 -7.80 -8.85
C THR A 214 0.57 -6.88 -8.38
N VAL A 215 1.73 -7.05 -8.97
CA VAL A 215 2.91 -6.21 -8.75
C VAL A 215 3.41 -5.71 -10.09
N ALA A 216 3.69 -4.43 -10.20
CA ALA A 216 4.37 -3.83 -11.33
C ALA A 216 5.62 -3.07 -10.85
N GLU A 217 6.72 -3.26 -11.55
CA GLU A 217 7.99 -2.61 -11.25
C GLU A 217 8.34 -1.60 -12.35
N LEU A 218 8.72 -0.40 -11.91
CA LEU A 218 9.26 0.64 -12.78
C LEU A 218 10.79 0.62 -12.69
N THR A 219 11.41 0.67 -13.83
CA THR A 219 12.87 0.69 -13.95
C THR A 219 13.35 2.09 -14.31
N VAL A 220 14.57 2.44 -13.90
CA VAL A 220 15.22 3.67 -14.36
C VAL A 220 15.61 3.47 -15.82
N ASN A 221 15.04 4.28 -16.70
CA ASN A 221 15.44 4.34 -18.12
C ASN A 221 16.60 5.33 -18.30
#